data_3314a94e71562762b26881e5756d0177
#
_entry.id   3314a94e71562762b26881e5756d0177
#
_cell.length_a   1.000
_cell.length_b   1.000
_cell.length_c   1.000
_cell.angle_alpha   90.00
_cell.angle_beta   90.00
_cell.angle_gamma   90.00
#
_symmetry.space_group_name_H-M   'P 1'
#
loop_
_entity.id
_entity.type
_entity.pdbx_description
1 polymer ?
#
loop_
_entity_poly.entity_id
_entity_poly.type
_entity_poly.pdbx_seq_one_letter_code
_entity_poly.pdbx_strand_id
1 'polypeptide(L)'
;MKVEFAPLSVPLQRRLQTASVVQWVFSFLGLAQCCTAAFIALFFTRFWLVSALYAAWWLIDREKPRKGGRRIPVFRNCIVWRYMRDYFPVTLVKTAELDPRQNYLVGFHPHGVLATGAFINFCTEASGFSILFPGITPHLMMLSLWFRFPFFRDYVMSGGLIPSDKESASYVLQKPEGGNLLVIIVGGAQEALDARPGSYTLLLKNRKGFVRLAIQHGTPLVPAFSFGENDVFDQVKNPKGSWLRKIQHCLQQIMGISLPLFHARGIFQYSFGVIPYRRPICTVVGKPIPVQKKHRPSDEEVDEVHQKYLNALSELFEKHKAKYNVPEDSHLEFI
;
A
#
# COMPACT_ATOMS: atom_id res chain seq x y z
N MET A 1 -12.54 31.23 5.48
CA MET A 1 -12.44 29.91 6.14
C MET A 1 -11.98 30.16 7.58
N LYS A 2 -12.72 29.70 8.60
CA LYS A 2 -12.33 29.89 10.01
C LYS A 2 -11.25 28.83 10.32
N VAL A 3 -10.08 29.27 10.78
CA VAL A 3 -8.97 28.38 11.12
C VAL A 3 -9.21 27.85 12.54
N GLU A 4 -9.25 26.53 12.69
CA GLU A 4 -9.35 25.83 13.96
C GLU A 4 -7.94 25.45 14.43
N PHE A 5 -7.48 26.04 15.54
CA PHE A 5 -6.17 25.77 16.11
C PHE A 5 -6.20 24.54 17.03
N ALA A 6 -5.09 23.81 17.05
CA ALA A 6 -4.91 22.70 17.98
C ALA A 6 -4.87 23.21 19.43
N PRO A 7 -5.48 22.50 20.40
CA PRO A 7 -5.36 22.86 21.80
C PRO A 7 -3.90 22.87 22.28
N LEU A 8 -3.53 23.81 23.15
CA LEU A 8 -2.18 23.87 23.72
C LEU A 8 -1.86 22.67 24.62
N SER A 9 -2.88 22.10 25.25
CA SER A 9 -2.78 20.98 26.21
C SER A 9 -3.00 19.61 25.58
N VAL A 10 -2.38 19.34 24.39
CA VAL A 10 -2.46 18.02 23.78
C VAL A 10 -1.65 16.99 24.57
N PRO A 11 -2.23 15.84 25.00
CA PRO A 11 -1.52 14.79 25.71
C PRO A 11 -0.30 14.25 24.93
N LEU A 12 0.77 13.88 25.64
CA LEU A 12 2.01 13.39 25.02
C LEU A 12 1.77 12.23 24.06
N GLN A 13 0.93 11.27 24.44
CA GLN A 13 0.58 10.14 23.56
C GLN A 13 0.02 10.62 22.21
N ARG A 14 -0.87 11.61 22.20
CA ARG A 14 -1.41 12.20 20.97
C ARG A 14 -0.36 12.92 20.14
N ARG A 15 0.61 13.56 20.78
CA ARG A 15 1.75 14.20 20.08
C ARG A 15 2.64 13.14 19.42
N LEU A 16 2.96 12.04 20.13
CA LEU A 16 3.73 10.92 19.57
C LEU A 16 3.02 10.24 18.41
N GLN A 17 1.71 10.02 18.50
CA GLN A 17 0.89 9.53 17.39
C GLN A 17 0.96 10.47 16.18
N THR A 18 0.84 11.78 16.39
CA THR A 18 0.95 12.77 15.32
C THR A 18 2.35 12.78 14.72
N ALA A 19 3.40 12.75 15.53
CA ALA A 19 4.79 12.72 15.07
C ALA A 19 5.08 11.47 14.21
N SER A 20 4.55 10.31 14.61
CA SER A 20 4.72 9.08 13.85
C SER A 20 4.07 9.15 12.47
N VAL A 21 2.89 9.77 12.36
CA VAL A 21 2.21 9.97 11.07
C VAL A 21 2.90 11.04 10.22
N VAL A 22 3.37 12.12 10.83
CA VAL A 22 4.17 13.16 10.13
C VAL A 22 5.42 12.53 9.51
N GLN A 23 6.17 11.73 10.27
CA GLN A 23 7.34 11.01 9.77
C GLN A 23 6.98 10.09 8.61
N TRP A 24 5.88 9.34 8.71
CA TRP A 24 5.44 8.44 7.66
C TRP A 24 5.01 9.19 6.39
N VAL A 25 4.20 10.24 6.50
CA VAL A 25 3.80 11.10 5.36
C VAL A 25 5.04 11.71 4.70
N PHE A 26 5.99 12.22 5.49
CA PHE A 26 7.25 12.74 4.98
C PHE A 26 8.06 11.66 4.25
N SER A 27 8.07 10.43 4.75
CA SER A 27 8.77 9.31 4.10
C SER A 27 8.29 9.08 2.67
N PHE A 28 6.98 9.22 2.41
CA PHE A 28 6.41 9.02 1.07
C PHE A 28 6.47 10.27 0.19
N LEU A 29 6.41 11.46 0.77
CA LEU A 29 6.36 12.70 -0.01
C LEU A 29 7.74 13.34 -0.25
N GLY A 30 8.70 13.18 0.65
CA GLY A 30 9.94 13.96 0.64
C GLY A 30 11.22 13.17 0.91
N LEU A 31 11.16 12.00 1.54
CA LEU A 31 12.37 11.30 1.97
C LEU A 31 13.25 10.84 0.78
N ALA A 32 12.65 10.38 -0.32
CA ALA A 32 13.39 9.96 -1.51
C ALA A 32 14.20 11.12 -2.11
N GLN A 33 13.60 12.31 -2.17
CA GLN A 33 14.25 13.52 -2.66
C GLN A 33 15.37 13.95 -1.72
N CYS A 34 15.13 13.95 -0.41
CA CYS A 34 16.14 14.28 0.60
C CYS A 34 17.31 13.29 0.57
N CYS A 35 17.04 11.99 0.47
CA CYS A 35 18.07 10.96 0.34
C CYS A 35 18.91 11.15 -0.91
N THR A 36 18.30 11.47 -2.05
CA THR A 36 18.99 11.73 -3.31
C THR A 36 19.85 12.99 -3.22
N ALA A 37 19.30 14.08 -2.68
CA ALA A 37 20.03 15.31 -2.46
C ALA A 37 21.22 15.10 -1.53
N ALA A 38 21.05 14.39 -0.42
CA ALA A 38 22.12 14.05 0.50
C ALA A 38 23.20 13.19 -0.18
N PHE A 39 22.80 12.16 -0.96
CA PHE A 39 23.70 11.32 -1.71
C PHE A 39 24.59 12.13 -2.69
N ILE A 40 23.99 13.06 -3.42
CA ILE A 40 24.70 13.94 -4.36
C ILE A 40 25.57 14.92 -3.59
N ALA A 41 25.05 15.60 -2.56
CA ALA A 41 25.79 16.60 -1.79
C ALA A 41 27.05 16.01 -1.13
N LEU A 42 26.97 14.79 -0.62
CA LEU A 42 28.12 14.12 0.01
C LEU A 42 29.30 13.97 -0.95
N PHE A 43 29.11 13.85 -2.28
CA PHE A 43 30.20 13.81 -3.26
C PHE A 43 31.04 15.10 -3.28
N PHE A 44 30.47 16.24 -2.91
CA PHE A 44 31.12 17.54 -2.89
C PHE A 44 31.70 17.89 -1.51
N THR A 45 31.72 16.94 -0.58
CA THR A 45 32.26 17.13 0.78
C THR A 45 33.45 16.19 1.04
N ARG A 46 34.11 16.37 2.18
CA ARG A 46 35.13 15.43 2.68
C ARG A 46 34.61 13.99 2.89
N PHE A 47 33.30 13.80 2.87
CA PHE A 47 32.64 12.50 3.03
C PHE A 47 32.26 11.84 1.71
N TRP A 48 32.81 12.27 0.58
CA TRP A 48 32.54 11.72 -0.76
C TRP A 48 32.67 10.19 -0.82
N LEU A 49 33.60 9.63 -0.04
CA LEU A 49 33.84 8.19 0.03
C LEU A 49 32.57 7.41 0.48
N VAL A 50 31.73 7.99 1.35
CA VAL A 50 30.46 7.37 1.80
C VAL A 50 29.54 7.16 0.61
N SER A 51 29.36 8.17 -0.24
CA SER A 51 28.52 8.04 -1.43
C SER A 51 29.13 7.10 -2.47
N ALA A 52 30.47 7.11 -2.62
CA ALA A 52 31.15 6.19 -3.54
C ALA A 52 31.00 4.72 -3.10
N LEU A 53 31.21 4.43 -1.82
CA LEU A 53 31.01 3.08 -1.26
C LEU A 53 29.55 2.64 -1.34
N TYR A 54 28.60 3.55 -1.05
CA TYR A 54 27.19 3.24 -1.20
C TYR A 54 26.81 2.99 -2.68
N ALA A 55 27.37 3.76 -3.63
CA ALA A 55 27.15 3.53 -5.05
C ALA A 55 27.65 2.15 -5.50
N ALA A 56 28.86 1.76 -5.05
CA ALA A 56 29.39 0.42 -5.31
C ALA A 56 28.51 -0.69 -4.71
N TRP A 57 28.08 -0.51 -3.46
CA TRP A 57 27.12 -1.39 -2.80
C TRP A 57 25.81 -1.48 -3.58
N TRP A 58 25.24 -0.35 -3.99
CA TRP A 58 23.98 -0.29 -4.74
C TRP A 58 24.07 -1.05 -6.08
N LEU A 59 25.21 -0.99 -6.77
CA LEU A 59 25.43 -1.73 -8.02
C LEU A 59 25.45 -3.26 -7.78
N ILE A 60 26.12 -3.71 -6.72
CA ILE A 60 26.17 -5.13 -6.34
C ILE A 60 24.78 -5.64 -5.92
N ASP A 61 24.05 -4.83 -5.17
CA ASP A 61 22.77 -5.17 -4.54
C ASP A 61 21.53 -4.80 -5.40
N ARG A 62 21.74 -4.38 -6.66
CA ARG A 62 20.68 -3.78 -7.50
C ARG A 62 19.47 -4.69 -7.73
N GLU A 63 19.69 -6.01 -7.77
CA GLU A 63 18.63 -7.01 -7.99
C GLU A 63 17.91 -7.42 -6.69
N LYS A 64 18.42 -7.02 -5.53
CA LYS A 64 17.86 -7.42 -4.23
C LYS A 64 16.39 -7.05 -4.05
N PRO A 65 15.89 -5.87 -4.47
CA PRO A 65 14.48 -5.53 -4.38
C PRO A 65 13.58 -6.54 -5.11
N ARG A 66 13.98 -6.99 -6.31
CA ARG A 66 13.24 -7.97 -7.11
C ARG A 66 13.27 -9.39 -6.53
N LYS A 67 14.28 -9.69 -5.74
CA LYS A 67 14.46 -10.98 -5.06
C LYS A 67 13.89 -10.97 -3.63
N GLY A 68 12.71 -10.35 -3.44
CA GLY A 68 11.99 -10.30 -2.18
C GLY A 68 12.46 -9.24 -1.19
N GLY A 69 13.39 -8.37 -1.59
CA GLY A 69 13.87 -7.26 -0.78
C GLY A 69 14.72 -7.66 0.43
N ARG A 70 14.76 -6.79 1.43
CA ARG A 70 15.53 -6.98 2.69
C ARG A 70 14.66 -6.57 3.87
N ARG A 71 13.82 -7.48 4.32
CA ARG A 71 12.93 -7.27 5.45
C ARG A 71 13.74 -7.24 6.77
N ILE A 72 13.55 -6.20 7.57
CA ILE A 72 14.27 -6.00 8.83
C ILE A 72 13.29 -6.07 10.01
N PRO A 73 13.39 -7.11 10.89
CA PRO A 73 12.47 -7.27 12.00
C PRO A 73 12.44 -6.07 12.96
N VAL A 74 13.59 -5.46 13.25
CA VAL A 74 13.68 -4.28 14.14
C VAL A 74 12.89 -3.10 13.57
N PHE A 75 12.98 -2.84 12.26
CA PHE A 75 12.19 -1.80 11.60
C PHE A 75 10.70 -2.09 11.74
N ARG A 76 10.27 -3.31 11.44
CA ARG A 76 8.85 -3.70 11.44
C ARG A 76 8.23 -3.66 12.84
N ASN A 77 9.01 -3.93 13.88
CA ASN A 77 8.58 -3.91 15.29
C ASN A 77 8.75 -2.55 15.97
N CYS A 78 9.24 -1.53 15.25
CA CYS A 78 9.49 -0.22 15.84
C CYS A 78 8.23 0.36 16.49
N ILE A 79 8.40 0.94 17.69
CA ILE A 79 7.32 1.55 18.47
C ILE A 79 6.58 2.67 17.70
N VAL A 80 7.25 3.32 16.78
CA VAL A 80 6.67 4.36 15.90
C VAL A 80 5.45 3.84 15.15
N TRP A 81 5.47 2.59 14.69
CA TRP A 81 4.35 1.98 13.97
C TRP A 81 3.14 1.70 14.87
N ARG A 82 3.36 1.44 16.16
CA ARG A 82 2.27 1.31 17.14
C ARG A 82 1.57 2.65 17.35
N TYR A 83 2.32 3.75 17.47
CA TYR A 83 1.74 5.09 17.53
C TYR A 83 0.97 5.44 16.25
N MET A 84 1.47 5.04 15.08
CA MET A 84 0.77 5.23 13.81
C MET A 84 -0.52 4.42 13.73
N ARG A 85 -0.51 3.15 14.12
CA ARG A 85 -1.70 2.30 14.24
C ARG A 85 -2.75 2.96 15.15
N ASP A 86 -2.33 3.46 16.32
CA ASP A 86 -3.24 4.07 17.30
C ASP A 86 -3.75 5.45 16.85
N TYR A 87 -3.04 6.10 15.94
CA TYR A 87 -3.51 7.35 15.32
C TYR A 87 -4.76 7.12 14.47
N PHE A 88 -4.81 6.05 13.69
CA PHE A 88 -5.91 5.71 12.79
C PHE A 88 -6.86 4.64 13.33
N PRO A 89 -6.80 4.21 14.57
CA PRO A 89 -7.23 2.92 15.11
C PRO A 89 -7.28 1.81 14.05
N VAL A 90 -6.06 1.40 13.54
CA VAL A 90 -5.99 0.37 12.49
C VAL A 90 -6.24 -1.00 13.08
N THR A 91 -7.12 -1.75 12.43
CA THR A 91 -7.41 -3.15 12.75
C THR A 91 -7.25 -4.05 11.53
N LEU A 92 -6.74 -5.26 11.75
CA LEU A 92 -6.63 -6.31 10.73
C LEU A 92 -7.52 -7.47 11.16
N VAL A 93 -8.46 -7.85 10.28
CA VAL A 93 -9.43 -8.92 10.54
C VAL A 93 -9.15 -10.08 9.58
N LYS A 94 -8.91 -11.24 10.15
CA LYS A 94 -8.77 -12.51 9.44
C LYS A 94 -10.13 -13.21 9.37
N THR A 95 -10.58 -13.62 8.18
CA THR A 95 -11.84 -14.38 8.01
C THR A 95 -11.62 -15.85 7.65
N ALA A 96 -10.40 -16.23 7.31
CA ALA A 96 -10.01 -17.60 7.01
C ALA A 96 -8.55 -17.86 7.37
N GLU A 97 -8.21 -19.11 7.64
CA GLU A 97 -6.82 -19.54 7.83
C GLU A 97 -6.08 -19.57 6.49
N LEU A 98 -4.78 -19.25 6.54
CA LEU A 98 -3.86 -19.41 5.43
C LEU A 98 -2.85 -20.52 5.79
N ASP A 99 -2.73 -21.51 4.93
CA ASP A 99 -1.76 -22.61 5.11
C ASP A 99 -0.33 -22.08 4.85
N PRO A 100 0.59 -22.11 5.82
CA PRO A 100 1.95 -21.61 5.63
C PRO A 100 2.79 -22.41 4.64
N ARG A 101 2.28 -23.54 4.13
CA ARG A 101 2.93 -24.33 3.07
C ARG A 101 2.59 -23.84 1.66
N GLN A 102 1.71 -22.85 1.53
CA GLN A 102 1.29 -22.26 0.24
C GLN A 102 1.69 -20.80 0.15
N ASN A 103 1.86 -20.33 -1.09
CA ASN A 103 1.98 -18.92 -1.39
C ASN A 103 0.59 -18.35 -1.75
N TYR A 104 0.36 -17.08 -1.49
CA TYR A 104 -0.91 -16.39 -1.74
C TYR A 104 -0.70 -15.09 -2.47
N LEU A 105 -1.69 -14.68 -3.26
CA LEU A 105 -1.76 -13.37 -3.86
C LEU A 105 -2.98 -12.62 -3.33
N VAL A 106 -2.73 -11.56 -2.57
CA VAL A 106 -3.77 -10.67 -2.05
C VAL A 106 -4.02 -9.52 -3.01
N GLY A 107 -5.26 -9.34 -3.43
CA GLY A 107 -5.72 -8.09 -4.01
C GLY A 107 -6.26 -7.18 -2.90
N PHE A 108 -5.61 -6.06 -2.69
CA PHE A 108 -5.99 -5.09 -1.66
C PHE A 108 -6.77 -3.94 -2.27
N HIS A 109 -7.88 -3.57 -1.64
CA HIS A 109 -8.80 -2.52 -2.07
C HIS A 109 -9.31 -1.70 -0.88
N PRO A 110 -9.64 -0.40 -1.08
CA PRO A 110 -9.21 0.45 -2.20
C PRO A 110 -7.74 0.88 -2.07
N HIS A 111 -7.21 1.57 -3.10
CA HIS A 111 -5.83 2.10 -3.05
C HIS A 111 -5.67 3.20 -1.99
N GLY A 112 -6.70 4.02 -1.80
CA GLY A 112 -6.56 5.23 -0.99
C GLY A 112 -5.57 6.24 -1.61
N VAL A 113 -5.21 7.28 -0.85
CA VAL A 113 -4.21 8.27 -1.32
C VAL A 113 -2.79 7.75 -1.13
N LEU A 114 -2.48 7.17 0.03
CA LEU A 114 -1.13 6.70 0.42
C LEU A 114 -1.10 5.22 0.86
N ALA A 115 -2.18 4.47 0.67
CA ALA A 115 -2.28 3.06 1.06
C ALA A 115 -1.91 2.81 2.54
N THR A 116 -2.46 3.62 3.43
CA THR A 116 -2.13 3.67 4.86
C THR A 116 -2.34 2.33 5.56
N GLY A 117 -3.50 1.72 5.37
CA GLY A 117 -3.85 0.43 5.95
C GLY A 117 -2.98 -0.69 5.40
N ALA A 118 -2.70 -0.70 4.08
CA ALA A 118 -1.80 -1.67 3.48
C ALA A 118 -0.39 -1.61 4.09
N PHE A 119 0.15 -0.39 4.26
CA PHE A 119 1.47 -0.21 4.86
C PHE A 119 1.51 -0.71 6.31
N ILE A 120 0.57 -0.28 7.16
CA ILE A 120 0.57 -0.66 8.58
C ILE A 120 0.39 -2.17 8.74
N ASN A 121 -0.51 -2.79 7.98
CA ASN A 121 -0.85 -4.20 8.12
C ASN A 121 0.21 -5.15 7.54
N PHE A 122 0.84 -4.79 6.42
CA PHE A 122 1.74 -5.72 5.73
C PHE A 122 3.23 -5.34 5.82
N CYS A 123 3.55 -4.05 6.08
CA CYS A 123 4.95 -3.61 6.22
C CYS A 123 5.41 -3.45 7.67
N THR A 124 4.51 -3.58 8.64
CA THR A 124 4.82 -3.48 10.08
C THR A 124 4.20 -4.63 10.87
N GLU A 125 4.58 -4.77 12.12
CA GLU A 125 3.94 -5.69 13.07
C GLU A 125 2.95 -4.99 14.01
N ALA A 126 2.62 -3.72 13.73
CA ALA A 126 1.78 -2.92 14.62
C ALA A 126 0.34 -3.46 14.74
N SER A 127 -0.22 -4.04 13.67
CA SER A 127 -1.55 -4.68 13.68
C SER A 127 -1.54 -6.16 14.11
N GLY A 128 -0.36 -6.71 14.44
CA GLY A 128 -0.24 -8.12 14.86
C GLY A 128 -0.32 -9.12 13.71
N PHE A 129 0.16 -8.75 12.51
CA PHE A 129 0.08 -9.61 11.32
C PHE A 129 0.63 -11.01 11.58
N SER A 130 1.84 -11.12 12.12
CA SER A 130 2.50 -12.43 12.39
C SER A 130 1.78 -13.28 13.42
N ILE A 131 0.96 -12.68 14.28
CA ILE A 131 0.11 -13.39 15.25
C ILE A 131 -1.14 -13.94 14.55
N LEU A 132 -1.76 -13.12 13.68
CA LEU A 132 -2.96 -13.50 12.95
C LEU A 132 -2.69 -14.55 11.86
N PHE A 133 -1.54 -14.45 11.19
CA PHE A 133 -1.13 -15.32 10.11
C PHE A 133 0.25 -15.96 10.39
N PRO A 134 0.32 -16.92 11.33
CA PRO A 134 1.58 -17.56 11.71
C PRO A 134 2.21 -18.29 10.50
N GLY A 135 3.52 -18.13 10.34
CA GLY A 135 4.28 -18.72 9.22
C GLY A 135 4.10 -18.02 7.87
N ILE A 136 3.32 -16.93 7.80
CA ILE A 136 3.11 -16.17 6.57
C ILE A 136 3.97 -14.91 6.56
N THR A 137 4.67 -14.69 5.46
CA THR A 137 5.55 -13.51 5.23
C THR A 137 4.92 -12.59 4.18
N PRO A 138 4.45 -11.39 4.54
CA PRO A 138 3.85 -10.45 3.60
C PRO A 138 4.91 -9.68 2.81
N HIS A 139 4.65 -9.48 1.52
CA HIS A 139 5.42 -8.66 0.58
C HIS A 139 4.46 -7.68 -0.10
N LEU A 140 4.49 -6.41 0.29
CA LEU A 140 3.67 -5.38 -0.33
C LEU A 140 4.36 -4.84 -1.58
N MET A 141 3.64 -4.81 -2.69
CA MET A 141 4.17 -4.22 -3.93
C MET A 141 4.04 -2.70 -3.94
N MET A 142 5.09 -2.04 -4.39
CA MET A 142 5.19 -0.60 -4.54
C MET A 142 5.78 -0.25 -5.90
N LEU A 143 5.47 0.93 -6.44
CA LEU A 143 5.98 1.40 -7.73
C LEU A 143 7.50 1.22 -7.83
N SER A 144 7.96 0.53 -8.88
CA SER A 144 9.37 0.13 -9.08
C SER A 144 10.35 1.30 -9.12
N LEU A 145 9.86 2.50 -9.46
CA LEU A 145 10.66 3.72 -9.47
C LEU A 145 11.30 4.01 -8.10
N TRP A 146 10.61 3.79 -7.01
CA TRP A 146 11.07 4.11 -5.66
C TRP A 146 12.31 3.31 -5.24
N PHE A 147 12.53 2.15 -5.83
CA PHE A 147 13.71 1.31 -5.57
C PHE A 147 14.97 1.78 -6.32
N ARG A 148 14.88 2.87 -7.10
CA ARG A 148 16.02 3.50 -7.78
C ARG A 148 16.66 4.63 -6.98
N PHE A 149 16.00 5.11 -5.92
CA PHE A 149 16.52 6.21 -5.11
C PHE A 149 17.51 5.71 -4.05
N PRO A 150 18.74 6.29 -3.98
CA PRO A 150 19.73 5.89 -3.00
C PRO A 150 19.21 6.08 -1.56
N PHE A 151 19.61 5.20 -0.65
CA PHE A 151 19.17 5.11 0.74
C PHE A 151 17.66 4.86 0.92
N PHE A 152 16.82 5.53 0.17
CA PHE A 152 15.36 5.35 0.25
C PHE A 152 14.92 3.92 -0.13
N ARG A 153 15.59 3.29 -1.12
CA ARG A 153 15.32 1.88 -1.47
C ARG A 153 15.51 0.95 -0.27
N ASP A 154 16.54 1.20 0.54
CA ASP A 154 16.82 0.35 1.71
C ASP A 154 15.79 0.57 2.81
N TYR A 155 15.34 1.82 2.98
CA TYR A 155 14.23 2.14 3.87
C TYR A 155 12.94 1.39 3.50
N VAL A 156 12.50 1.42 2.24
CA VAL A 156 11.26 0.74 1.84
C VAL A 156 11.40 -0.78 1.89
N MET A 157 12.54 -1.35 1.49
CA MET A 157 12.81 -2.78 1.62
C MET A 157 12.78 -3.26 3.06
N SER A 158 13.20 -2.43 4.03
CA SER A 158 13.22 -2.80 5.45
C SER A 158 11.82 -3.12 6.00
N GLY A 159 10.77 -2.51 5.45
CA GLY A 159 9.39 -2.84 5.73
C GLY A 159 8.88 -4.11 5.05
N GLY A 160 9.58 -4.60 4.04
CA GLY A 160 9.14 -5.72 3.21
C GLY A 160 8.44 -5.31 1.93
N LEU A 161 8.62 -4.05 1.49
CA LEU A 161 8.15 -3.62 0.17
C LEU A 161 9.06 -4.18 -0.93
N ILE A 162 8.42 -4.49 -2.08
CA ILE A 162 9.09 -5.00 -3.28
C ILE A 162 8.56 -4.25 -4.52
N PRO A 163 9.32 -4.22 -5.64
CA PRO A 163 8.88 -3.56 -6.86
C PRO A 163 7.61 -4.18 -7.45
N SER A 164 6.74 -3.34 -8.03
CA SER A 164 5.50 -3.75 -8.68
C SER A 164 5.72 -4.18 -10.14
N ASP A 165 6.70 -5.05 -10.36
CA ASP A 165 6.95 -5.67 -11.65
C ASP A 165 6.70 -7.19 -11.61
N LYS A 166 6.52 -7.78 -12.79
CA LYS A 166 6.21 -9.21 -12.96
C LYS A 166 7.30 -10.14 -12.41
N GLU A 167 8.54 -9.71 -12.52
CA GLU A 167 9.71 -10.49 -12.09
C GLU A 167 9.72 -10.62 -10.55
N SER A 168 9.52 -9.49 -9.85
CA SER A 168 9.42 -9.46 -8.39
C SER A 168 8.26 -10.30 -7.88
N ALA A 169 7.09 -10.19 -8.53
CA ALA A 169 5.92 -10.98 -8.17
C ALA A 169 6.17 -12.49 -8.37
N SER A 170 6.69 -12.87 -9.55
CA SER A 170 6.98 -14.26 -9.88
C SER A 170 8.02 -14.84 -8.93
N TYR A 171 9.06 -14.09 -8.57
CA TYR A 171 10.06 -14.54 -7.61
C TYR A 171 9.45 -14.92 -6.26
N VAL A 172 8.52 -14.11 -5.74
CA VAL A 172 7.85 -14.40 -4.46
C VAL A 172 6.91 -15.59 -4.56
N LEU A 173 6.11 -15.65 -5.64
CA LEU A 173 5.09 -16.69 -5.81
C LEU A 173 5.66 -18.07 -6.20
N GLN A 174 6.90 -18.12 -6.72
CA GLN A 174 7.58 -19.36 -7.11
C GLN A 174 8.35 -20.03 -5.97
N LYS A 175 8.44 -19.39 -4.80
CA LYS A 175 9.20 -19.97 -3.69
C LYS A 175 8.59 -21.30 -3.24
N PRO A 176 9.36 -22.39 -3.30
CA PRO A 176 8.84 -23.74 -3.03
C PRO A 176 8.50 -23.98 -1.56
N GLU A 177 9.09 -23.18 -0.65
CA GLU A 177 8.86 -23.32 0.79
C GLU A 177 7.43 -22.92 1.20
N GLY A 178 6.73 -22.18 0.35
CA GLY A 178 5.44 -21.59 0.70
C GLY A 178 5.55 -20.43 1.68
N GLY A 179 4.47 -20.09 2.35
CA GLY A 179 4.41 -19.08 3.41
C GLY A 179 4.61 -17.64 2.93
N ASN A 180 4.50 -17.34 1.63
CA ASN A 180 4.63 -15.99 1.13
C ASN A 180 3.26 -15.43 0.74
N LEU A 181 3.00 -14.18 1.15
CA LEU A 181 1.80 -13.42 0.83
C LEU A 181 2.18 -12.22 -0.02
N LEU A 182 1.98 -12.31 -1.33
CA LEU A 182 2.17 -11.17 -2.22
C LEU A 182 0.95 -10.26 -2.15
N VAL A 183 1.13 -9.00 -1.79
CA VAL A 183 0.04 -8.01 -1.67
C VAL A 183 0.13 -7.00 -2.80
N ILE A 184 -0.89 -6.94 -3.63
CA ILE A 184 -1.02 -6.00 -4.75
C ILE A 184 -2.18 -5.06 -4.47
N ILE A 185 -1.95 -3.76 -4.53
CA ILE A 185 -3.01 -2.76 -4.51
C ILE A 185 -3.47 -2.56 -5.95
N VAL A 186 -4.54 -3.29 -6.33
CA VAL A 186 -4.89 -3.55 -7.73
C VAL A 186 -5.25 -2.29 -8.52
N GLY A 187 -5.98 -1.35 -7.93
CA GLY A 187 -6.36 -0.09 -8.56
C GLY A 187 -5.16 0.79 -8.95
N GLY A 188 -4.07 0.66 -8.18
CA GLY A 188 -2.82 1.36 -8.41
C GLY A 188 -2.95 2.88 -8.37
N ALA A 189 -1.92 3.55 -8.87
CA ALA A 189 -1.82 5.01 -8.87
C ALA A 189 -3.01 5.73 -9.55
N GLN A 190 -3.68 5.09 -10.50
CA GLN A 190 -4.84 5.67 -11.18
C GLN A 190 -6.06 5.77 -10.25
N GLU A 191 -6.31 4.74 -9.44
CA GLU A 191 -7.40 4.74 -8.46
C GLU A 191 -7.15 5.76 -7.35
N ALA A 192 -5.88 6.00 -6.98
CA ALA A 192 -5.53 7.03 -6.01
C ALA A 192 -6.01 8.44 -6.40
N LEU A 193 -6.17 8.74 -7.69
CA LEU A 193 -6.71 10.02 -8.16
C LEU A 193 -8.22 10.18 -7.89
N ASP A 194 -8.92 9.09 -7.63
CA ASP A 194 -10.36 9.04 -7.37
C ASP A 194 -10.69 8.67 -5.91
N ALA A 195 -9.65 8.45 -5.07
CA ALA A 195 -9.80 8.13 -3.65
C ALA A 195 -10.39 9.32 -2.88
N ARG A 196 -11.65 9.21 -2.45
CA ARG A 196 -12.39 10.24 -1.70
C ARG A 196 -13.23 9.60 -0.61
N PRO A 197 -13.48 10.31 0.49
CA PRO A 197 -14.38 9.83 1.53
C PRO A 197 -15.73 9.36 0.95
N GLY A 198 -16.19 8.17 1.39
CA GLY A 198 -17.44 7.57 0.95
C GLY A 198 -17.44 7.02 -0.48
N SER A 199 -16.30 6.97 -1.16
CA SER A 199 -16.20 6.36 -2.50
C SER A 199 -15.88 4.88 -2.39
N TYR A 200 -16.72 4.05 -2.99
CA TYR A 200 -16.58 2.59 -3.09
C TYR A 200 -16.42 2.11 -4.53
N THR A 201 -16.01 3.02 -5.42
CA THR A 201 -15.71 2.73 -6.83
C THR A 201 -14.29 2.20 -6.95
N LEU A 202 -14.12 1.02 -7.52
CA LEU A 202 -12.82 0.35 -7.68
C LEU A 202 -12.45 0.22 -9.15
N LEU A 203 -11.22 0.58 -9.49
CA LEU A 203 -10.67 0.40 -10.84
C LEU A 203 -10.21 -1.05 -11.01
N LEU A 204 -11.15 -1.95 -11.27
CA LEU A 204 -10.89 -3.39 -11.23
C LEU A 204 -11.41 -4.13 -12.45
N LYS A 205 -12.45 -3.64 -13.14
CA LYS A 205 -13.12 -4.31 -14.27
C LYS A 205 -12.16 -4.80 -15.36
N ASN A 206 -11.15 -4.01 -15.68
CA ASN A 206 -10.16 -4.31 -16.70
C ASN A 206 -8.78 -4.67 -16.12
N ARG A 207 -8.65 -4.79 -14.81
CA ARG A 207 -7.38 -5.11 -14.13
C ARG A 207 -7.24 -6.61 -13.91
N LYS A 208 -7.00 -7.36 -14.97
CA LYS A 208 -6.92 -8.84 -14.96
C LYS A 208 -5.49 -9.39 -14.80
N GLY A 209 -4.47 -8.53 -14.79
CA GLY A 209 -3.06 -8.94 -14.76
C GLY A 209 -2.67 -9.76 -13.52
N PHE A 210 -3.20 -9.40 -12.34
CA PHE A 210 -2.95 -10.13 -11.10
C PHE A 210 -3.61 -11.52 -11.09
N VAL A 211 -4.79 -11.66 -11.72
CA VAL A 211 -5.48 -12.95 -11.89
C VAL A 211 -4.68 -13.86 -12.80
N ARG A 212 -4.23 -13.33 -13.96
CA ARG A 212 -3.37 -14.07 -14.88
C ARG A 212 -2.09 -14.56 -14.19
N LEU A 213 -1.49 -13.72 -13.36
CA LEU A 213 -0.31 -14.07 -12.56
C LEU A 213 -0.61 -15.20 -11.57
N ALA A 214 -1.75 -15.12 -10.87
CA ALA A 214 -2.20 -16.16 -9.94
C ALA A 214 -2.38 -17.52 -10.65
N ILE A 215 -3.02 -17.55 -11.83
CA ILE A 215 -3.20 -18.77 -12.62
C ILE A 215 -1.85 -19.32 -13.09
N GLN A 216 -0.94 -18.47 -13.57
CA GLN A 216 0.38 -18.90 -14.04
C GLN A 216 1.20 -19.61 -12.96
N HIS A 217 1.05 -19.17 -11.70
CA HIS A 217 1.77 -19.78 -10.58
C HIS A 217 0.95 -20.83 -9.81
N GLY A 218 -0.36 -20.94 -10.07
CA GLY A 218 -1.27 -21.80 -9.30
C GLY A 218 -1.44 -21.30 -7.87
N THR A 219 -1.40 -19.97 -7.69
CA THR A 219 -1.43 -19.32 -6.38
C THR A 219 -2.85 -18.87 -6.05
N PRO A 220 -3.44 -19.29 -4.91
CA PRO A 220 -4.76 -18.82 -4.49
C PRO A 220 -4.83 -17.29 -4.38
N LEU A 221 -5.96 -16.73 -4.88
CA LEU A 221 -6.28 -15.32 -4.76
C LEU A 221 -7.00 -15.03 -3.44
N VAL A 222 -6.62 -13.98 -2.76
CA VAL A 222 -7.23 -13.57 -1.49
C VAL A 222 -7.76 -12.14 -1.65
N PRO A 223 -9.07 -11.89 -1.60
CA PRO A 223 -9.61 -10.55 -1.60
C PRO A 223 -9.39 -9.91 -0.24
N ALA A 224 -8.96 -8.64 -0.22
CA ALA A 224 -8.87 -7.85 0.99
C ALA A 224 -9.49 -6.47 0.78
N PHE A 225 -10.34 -6.04 1.70
CA PHE A 225 -10.97 -4.73 1.66
C PHE A 225 -10.65 -3.93 2.93
N SER A 226 -10.25 -2.67 2.75
CA SER A 226 -9.85 -1.75 3.82
C SER A 226 -10.89 -0.63 3.97
N PHE A 227 -11.79 -0.79 4.91
CA PHE A 227 -12.79 0.21 5.28
C PHE A 227 -12.09 1.42 5.91
N GLY A 228 -12.48 2.63 5.53
CA GLY A 228 -11.88 3.87 6.01
C GLY A 228 -10.60 4.30 5.28
N GLU A 229 -10.06 3.51 4.35
CA GLU A 229 -8.83 3.85 3.61
C GLU A 229 -8.98 5.15 2.80
N ASN A 230 -10.15 5.35 2.18
CA ASN A 230 -10.44 6.58 1.42
C ASN A 230 -10.80 7.77 2.30
N ASP A 231 -11.08 7.56 3.60
CA ASP A 231 -11.64 8.60 4.46
C ASP A 231 -10.58 9.45 5.17
N VAL A 232 -9.32 9.08 5.07
CA VAL A 232 -8.21 9.75 5.79
C VAL A 232 -7.72 11.02 5.11
N PHE A 233 -8.10 11.26 3.85
CA PHE A 233 -7.77 12.47 3.09
C PHE A 233 -8.96 12.93 2.27
N ASP A 234 -9.06 14.25 2.09
CA ASP A 234 -9.90 14.85 1.05
C ASP A 234 -9.06 15.09 -0.21
N GLN A 235 -9.70 15.12 -1.36
CA GLN A 235 -9.06 15.45 -2.64
C GLN A 235 -9.76 16.60 -3.35
N VAL A 236 -8.98 17.45 -4.00
CA VAL A 236 -9.49 18.47 -4.91
C VAL A 236 -10.25 17.80 -6.05
N LYS A 237 -11.44 18.31 -6.37
CA LYS A 237 -12.27 17.78 -7.46
C LYS A 237 -11.50 17.83 -8.79
N ASN A 238 -11.33 16.69 -9.43
CA ASN A 238 -10.63 16.52 -10.70
C ASN A 238 -11.46 15.68 -11.69
N PRO A 239 -12.66 16.14 -12.10
CA PRO A 239 -13.54 15.35 -12.96
C PRO A 239 -12.85 14.98 -14.28
N LYS A 240 -13.30 13.88 -14.89
CA LYS A 240 -12.83 13.44 -16.22
C LYS A 240 -12.98 14.60 -17.21
N GLY A 241 -11.92 14.89 -18.00
CA GLY A 241 -11.88 15.99 -18.95
C GLY A 241 -11.36 17.33 -18.41
N SER A 242 -11.24 17.52 -17.10
CA SER A 242 -10.64 18.74 -16.53
C SER A 242 -9.15 18.88 -16.90
N TRP A 243 -8.65 20.11 -16.95
CA TRP A 243 -7.23 20.37 -17.20
C TRP A 243 -6.33 19.73 -16.15
N LEU A 244 -6.74 19.73 -14.89
CA LEU A 244 -6.04 19.07 -13.79
C LEU A 244 -5.90 17.57 -14.05
N ARG A 245 -7.00 16.90 -14.45
CA ARG A 245 -6.99 15.46 -14.75
C ARG A 245 -6.08 15.14 -15.94
N LYS A 246 -6.05 16.01 -16.97
CA LYS A 246 -5.16 15.86 -18.13
C LYS A 246 -3.69 15.93 -17.72
N ILE A 247 -3.32 16.90 -16.87
CA ILE A 247 -1.94 17.02 -16.35
C ILE A 247 -1.58 15.79 -15.51
N GLN A 248 -2.46 15.36 -14.59
CA GLN A 248 -2.23 14.17 -13.78
C GLN A 248 -2.01 12.91 -14.64
N HIS A 249 -2.79 12.73 -15.70
CA HIS A 249 -2.59 11.63 -16.66
C HIS A 249 -1.28 11.72 -17.42
N CYS A 250 -0.92 12.92 -17.90
CA CYS A 250 0.35 13.13 -18.58
C CYS A 250 1.54 12.78 -17.68
N LEU A 251 1.55 13.26 -16.44
CA LEU A 251 2.57 12.94 -15.46
C LEU A 251 2.61 11.45 -15.14
N GLN A 252 1.45 10.80 -15.03
CA GLN A 252 1.37 9.36 -14.81
C GLN A 252 1.96 8.56 -15.97
N GLN A 253 1.69 8.97 -17.22
CA GLN A 253 2.25 8.30 -18.40
C GLN A 253 3.78 8.44 -18.48
N ILE A 254 4.33 9.60 -18.11
CA ILE A 254 5.77 9.87 -18.18
C ILE A 254 6.51 9.22 -17.00
N MET A 255 6.02 9.39 -15.79
CA MET A 255 6.73 9.00 -14.55
C MET A 255 6.19 7.72 -13.90
N GLY A 256 5.02 7.23 -14.32
CA GLY A 256 4.31 6.14 -13.65
C GLY A 256 3.71 6.54 -12.29
N ILE A 257 3.82 7.80 -11.87
CA ILE A 257 3.34 8.31 -10.59
C ILE A 257 2.06 9.10 -10.79
N SER A 258 1.03 8.81 -10.01
CA SER A 258 -0.12 9.72 -9.87
C SER A 258 0.18 10.74 -8.79
N LEU A 259 -0.17 11.99 -9.06
CA LEU A 259 -0.05 13.10 -8.13
C LEU A 259 -1.47 13.58 -7.73
N PRO A 260 -2.14 12.90 -6.80
CA PRO A 260 -3.41 13.37 -6.27
C PRO A 260 -3.18 14.69 -5.54
N LEU A 261 -4.04 15.67 -5.79
CA LEU A 261 -4.07 16.90 -5.00
C LEU A 261 -4.98 16.67 -3.80
N PHE A 262 -4.39 16.19 -2.74
CA PHE A 262 -5.09 15.87 -1.50
C PHE A 262 -4.79 16.91 -0.42
N HIS A 263 -5.70 17.01 0.52
CA HIS A 263 -5.53 17.80 1.73
C HIS A 263 -6.22 17.10 2.90
N ALA A 264 -5.84 17.46 4.09
CA ALA A 264 -6.50 17.06 5.32
C ALA A 264 -6.23 18.09 6.41
N ARG A 265 -5.53 17.77 7.50
CA ARG A 265 -5.27 18.68 8.60
C ARG A 265 -3.79 19.07 8.72
N GLY A 266 -3.52 20.13 9.47
CA GLY A 266 -2.18 20.49 9.91
C GLY A 266 -1.82 19.86 11.27
N ILE A 267 -0.61 20.19 11.76
CA ILE A 267 -0.11 19.77 13.08
C ILE A 267 -0.65 20.69 14.17
N PHE A 268 -0.53 22.02 13.99
CA PHE A 268 -0.88 23.06 14.95
C PHE A 268 -2.28 23.66 14.71
N GLN A 269 -2.90 23.32 13.61
CA GLN A 269 -4.27 23.68 13.24
C GLN A 269 -4.91 22.51 12.47
N TYR A 270 -6.25 22.46 12.43
CA TYR A 270 -6.98 21.29 11.92
C TYR A 270 -7.74 21.55 10.63
N SER A 271 -7.70 22.78 10.11
CA SER A 271 -8.51 23.21 8.97
C SER A 271 -7.91 22.90 7.60
N PHE A 272 -6.57 22.73 7.50
CA PHE A 272 -5.87 22.43 6.25
C PHE A 272 -4.49 21.81 6.51
N GLY A 273 -3.94 21.10 5.52
CA GLY A 273 -2.61 20.51 5.58
C GLY A 273 -2.56 19.16 4.89
N VAL A 274 -1.46 18.45 5.09
CA VAL A 274 -1.19 17.14 4.47
C VAL A 274 -1.15 15.98 5.47
N ILE A 275 -1.46 16.26 6.73
CA ILE A 275 -1.52 15.23 7.76
C ILE A 275 -2.91 14.61 7.75
N PRO A 276 -3.04 13.28 7.54
CA PRO A 276 -4.34 12.64 7.39
C PRO A 276 -5.25 12.83 8.59
N TYR A 277 -6.55 12.72 8.38
CA TYR A 277 -7.54 12.74 9.46
C TYR A 277 -7.40 11.49 10.34
N ARG A 278 -7.74 11.64 11.62
CA ARG A 278 -7.82 10.53 12.59
C ARG A 278 -9.13 9.76 12.37
N ARG A 279 -9.15 8.88 11.38
CA ARG A 279 -10.30 8.01 11.12
C ARG A 279 -9.89 6.56 11.21
N PRO A 280 -10.76 5.66 11.72
CA PRO A 280 -10.43 4.24 11.83
C PRO A 280 -10.24 3.63 10.45
N ILE A 281 -9.26 2.71 10.36
CA ILE A 281 -9.04 1.90 9.16
C ILE A 281 -9.17 0.44 9.58
N CYS A 282 -10.05 -0.29 8.92
CA CYS A 282 -10.22 -1.70 9.18
C CYS A 282 -10.04 -2.52 7.91
N THR A 283 -8.99 -3.32 7.88
CA THR A 283 -8.70 -4.22 6.75
C THR A 283 -9.23 -5.62 7.05
N VAL A 284 -10.13 -6.11 6.22
CA VAL A 284 -10.69 -7.46 6.28
C VAL A 284 -10.04 -8.31 5.18
N VAL A 285 -9.38 -9.40 5.58
CA VAL A 285 -8.75 -10.36 4.67
C VAL A 285 -9.73 -11.53 4.48
N GLY A 286 -10.15 -11.75 3.23
CA GLY A 286 -11.15 -12.75 2.85
C GLY A 286 -10.62 -14.18 2.77
N LYS A 287 -11.47 -15.08 2.30
CA LYS A 287 -11.09 -16.49 2.07
C LYS A 287 -10.25 -16.63 0.81
N PRO A 288 -9.26 -17.53 0.79
CA PRO A 288 -8.53 -17.87 -0.41
C PRO A 288 -9.45 -18.50 -1.48
N ILE A 289 -9.32 -18.01 -2.70
CA ILE A 289 -9.99 -18.55 -3.88
C ILE A 289 -8.97 -19.47 -4.57
N PRO A 290 -9.18 -20.78 -4.60
CA PRO A 290 -8.24 -21.71 -5.20
C PRO A 290 -8.16 -21.47 -6.72
N VAL A 291 -6.95 -21.59 -7.25
CA VAL A 291 -6.67 -21.37 -8.67
C VAL A 291 -5.85 -22.55 -9.20
N GLN A 292 -6.26 -23.13 -10.31
CA GLN A 292 -5.49 -24.18 -10.99
C GLN A 292 -4.31 -23.57 -11.73
N LYS A 293 -3.13 -24.20 -11.61
CA LYS A 293 -1.93 -23.76 -12.31
C LYS A 293 -2.04 -24.04 -13.81
N LYS A 294 -1.89 -22.98 -14.60
CA LYS A 294 -1.82 -23.07 -16.05
C LYS A 294 -0.81 -22.07 -16.60
N HIS A 295 0.20 -22.56 -17.32
CA HIS A 295 1.33 -21.71 -17.75
C HIS A 295 0.90 -20.63 -18.74
N ARG A 296 -0.05 -20.94 -19.63
CA ARG A 296 -0.63 -19.99 -20.61
C ARG A 296 -2.17 -20.04 -20.51
N PRO A 297 -2.76 -19.32 -19.52
CA PRO A 297 -4.21 -19.28 -19.40
C PRO A 297 -4.83 -18.51 -20.56
N SER A 298 -5.98 -18.97 -21.06
CA SER A 298 -6.77 -18.24 -22.05
C SER A 298 -7.43 -17.01 -21.41
N ASP A 299 -7.94 -16.11 -22.22
CA ASP A 299 -8.63 -14.92 -21.71
C ASP A 299 -9.94 -15.28 -21.00
N GLU A 300 -10.65 -16.30 -21.50
CA GLU A 300 -11.88 -16.83 -20.89
C GLU A 300 -11.61 -17.41 -19.50
N GLU A 301 -10.53 -18.17 -19.32
CA GLU A 301 -10.15 -18.71 -18.02
C GLU A 301 -9.78 -17.61 -17.03
N VAL A 302 -9.08 -16.58 -17.51
CA VAL A 302 -8.76 -15.40 -16.69
C VAL A 302 -10.05 -14.67 -16.30
N ASP A 303 -11.01 -14.54 -17.22
CA ASP A 303 -12.28 -13.88 -16.98
C ASP A 303 -13.17 -14.62 -15.99
N GLU A 304 -13.20 -15.95 -16.07
CA GLU A 304 -13.92 -16.78 -15.10
C GLU A 304 -13.36 -16.61 -13.68
N VAL A 305 -12.04 -16.69 -13.51
CA VAL A 305 -11.41 -16.53 -12.19
C VAL A 305 -11.55 -15.08 -11.71
N HIS A 306 -11.45 -14.10 -12.63
CA HIS A 306 -11.66 -12.69 -12.30
C HIS A 306 -13.09 -12.43 -11.79
N GLN A 307 -14.10 -13.01 -12.45
CA GLN A 307 -15.49 -12.88 -12.00
C GLN A 307 -15.71 -13.52 -10.61
N LYS A 308 -15.11 -14.70 -10.36
CA LYS A 308 -15.12 -15.32 -9.02
C LYS A 308 -14.49 -14.39 -7.96
N TYR A 309 -13.40 -13.70 -8.33
CA TYR A 309 -12.74 -12.74 -7.45
C TYR A 309 -13.63 -11.52 -7.16
N LEU A 310 -14.26 -10.92 -8.19
CA LEU A 310 -15.19 -9.79 -8.03
C LEU A 310 -16.36 -10.15 -7.11
N ASN A 311 -16.96 -11.32 -7.31
CA ASN A 311 -18.06 -11.80 -6.49
C ASN A 311 -17.63 -11.99 -5.02
N ALA A 312 -16.46 -12.61 -4.78
CA ALA A 312 -15.94 -12.81 -3.44
C ALA A 312 -15.58 -11.50 -2.74
N LEU A 313 -15.07 -10.50 -3.47
CA LEU A 313 -14.79 -9.17 -2.94
C LEU A 313 -16.08 -8.42 -2.59
N SER A 314 -17.11 -8.50 -3.45
CA SER A 314 -18.43 -7.93 -3.17
C SER A 314 -19.08 -8.57 -1.95
N GLU A 315 -19.06 -9.89 -1.84
CA GLU A 315 -19.58 -10.62 -0.67
C GLU A 315 -18.84 -10.21 0.62
N LEU A 316 -17.50 -10.10 0.55
CA LEU A 316 -16.69 -9.64 1.66
C LEU A 316 -17.09 -8.23 2.13
N PHE A 317 -17.30 -7.31 1.19
CA PHE A 317 -17.73 -5.94 1.47
C PHE A 317 -19.13 -5.92 2.09
N GLU A 318 -20.12 -6.53 1.44
CA GLU A 318 -21.50 -6.54 1.89
C GLU A 318 -21.66 -7.12 3.30
N LYS A 319 -20.95 -8.23 3.58
CA LYS A 319 -20.97 -8.89 4.88
C LYS A 319 -20.44 -8.02 6.02
N HIS A 320 -19.52 -7.09 5.73
CA HIS A 320 -18.82 -6.34 6.77
C HIS A 320 -19.18 -4.86 6.79
N LYS A 321 -19.80 -4.31 5.75
CA LYS A 321 -20.05 -2.86 5.59
C LYS A 321 -20.80 -2.25 6.78
N ALA A 322 -21.83 -2.90 7.27
CA ALA A 322 -22.65 -2.41 8.39
C ALA A 322 -21.81 -2.24 9.69
N LYS A 323 -20.87 -3.16 9.93
CA LYS A 323 -19.97 -3.09 11.10
C LYS A 323 -19.05 -1.86 11.08
N TYR A 324 -18.77 -1.32 9.90
CA TYR A 324 -17.84 -0.20 9.73
C TYR A 324 -18.54 1.10 9.29
N ASN A 325 -19.84 1.21 9.64
CA ASN A 325 -20.67 2.41 9.41
C ASN A 325 -20.76 2.83 7.93
N VAL A 326 -20.67 1.88 7.02
CA VAL A 326 -20.97 2.12 5.60
C VAL A 326 -22.50 2.10 5.42
N PRO A 327 -23.08 3.09 4.72
CA PRO A 327 -24.53 3.11 4.46
C PRO A 327 -25.02 1.83 3.77
N GLU A 328 -26.24 1.40 4.09
CA GLU A 328 -26.82 0.16 3.55
C GLU A 328 -26.98 0.19 2.02
N ASP A 329 -27.27 1.36 1.48
CA ASP A 329 -27.42 1.63 0.04
C ASP A 329 -26.09 1.77 -0.72
N SER A 330 -24.96 1.73 0.00
CA SER A 330 -23.65 1.80 -0.62
C SER A 330 -23.15 0.40 -1.00
N HIS A 331 -22.76 0.23 -2.26
CA HIS A 331 -22.24 -1.00 -2.83
C HIS A 331 -20.92 -0.77 -3.55
N LEU A 332 -20.16 -1.86 -3.80
CA LEU A 332 -18.96 -1.76 -4.63
C LEU A 332 -19.35 -1.55 -6.09
N GLU A 333 -18.71 -0.56 -6.71
CA GLU A 333 -18.82 -0.30 -8.14
C GLU A 333 -17.48 -0.64 -8.81
N PHE A 334 -17.50 -1.49 -9.82
CA PHE A 334 -16.31 -1.86 -10.59
C PHE A 334 -16.27 -1.13 -11.93
N ILE A 335 -15.19 -0.36 -12.17
CA ILE A 335 -14.98 0.39 -13.42
C ILE A 335 -13.72 -0.06 -14.15
#